data_62238ac75e1eb2155340cfef4d9bc388
#
_entry.id   62238ac75e1eb2155340cfef4d9bc388
#
_cell.length_a   1.000
_cell.length_b   1.000
_cell.length_c   1.000
_cell.angle_alpha   90.00
_cell.angle_beta   90.00
_cell.angle_gamma   90.00
#
_symmetry.space_group_name_H-M   'P 1'
#
loop_
_entity.id
_entity.type
_entity.pdbx_description
1 polymer ?
#
loop_
_entity_poly.entity_id
_entity_poly.type
_entity_poly.pdbx_seq_one_letter_code
_entity_poly.pdbx_strand_id
1 'polypeptide(L)'
;MIILDGLFEKAITHKDLGTIQSGTLSREYYWLDRWYNIFIFWEPDGNLRNWYCNVGMPPSFQEGVLEYVDLEIDILVNPDLTYRVLDLDEFAETAKTFALPFQIEEKARESLAELEQLITRRGFPFLNREFPPESRSLYPQNIAANDDTGAGL
;
A
#
# COMPACT_ATOMS: atom_id res chain seq x y z
N MET A 1 -8.31 -4.92 -13.15
CA MET A 1 -7.87 -4.43 -11.83
C MET A 1 -8.60 -5.19 -10.74
N ILE A 2 -7.87 -5.62 -9.72
CA ILE A 2 -8.41 -6.28 -8.52
C ILE A 2 -8.26 -5.29 -7.37
N ILE A 3 -9.26 -5.21 -6.51
CA ILE A 3 -9.24 -4.38 -5.30
C ILE A 3 -9.46 -5.31 -4.11
N LEU A 4 -8.56 -5.23 -3.13
CA LEU A 4 -8.68 -5.94 -1.87
C LEU A 4 -8.79 -4.92 -0.73
N ASP A 5 -9.69 -5.14 0.18
CA ASP A 5 -9.78 -4.39 1.44
C ASP A 5 -9.35 -5.28 2.60
N GLY A 6 -8.46 -4.76 3.42
CA GLY A 6 -7.94 -5.43 4.59
C GLY A 6 -8.10 -4.61 5.86
N LEU A 7 -8.27 -5.29 6.98
CA LEU A 7 -8.29 -4.69 8.32
C LEU A 7 -7.19 -5.31 9.17
N PHE A 8 -6.35 -4.47 9.76
CA PHE A 8 -5.35 -4.92 10.72
C PHE A 8 -6.02 -5.22 12.06
N GLU A 9 -6.22 -6.48 12.38
CA GLU A 9 -6.81 -6.90 13.66
C GLU A 9 -5.88 -6.66 14.84
N LYS A 10 -4.56 -6.62 14.60
CA LYS A 10 -3.52 -6.39 15.59
C LYS A 10 -2.54 -5.35 15.10
N ALA A 11 -1.95 -4.62 16.03
CA ALA A 11 -0.85 -3.73 15.70
C ALA A 11 0.37 -4.54 15.22
N ILE A 12 0.99 -4.07 14.16
CA ILE A 12 2.25 -4.63 13.63
C ILE A 12 3.28 -3.51 13.47
N THR A 13 4.56 -3.86 13.58
CA THR A 13 5.65 -2.91 13.32
C THR A 13 6.34 -3.30 12.02
N HIS A 14 6.43 -2.34 11.10
CA HIS A 14 7.12 -2.48 9.83
C HIS A 14 8.32 -1.54 9.79
N LYS A 15 9.43 -1.97 9.16
CA LYS A 15 10.69 -1.20 9.12
C LYS A 15 10.52 0.23 8.60
N ASP A 16 9.68 0.41 7.58
CA ASP A 16 9.50 1.68 6.87
C ASP A 16 8.22 2.42 7.23
N LEU A 17 7.17 1.67 7.58
CA LEU A 17 5.85 2.22 7.92
C LEU A 17 5.68 2.54 9.41
N GLY A 18 6.65 2.12 10.24
CA GLY A 18 6.51 2.22 11.69
C GLY A 18 5.40 1.30 12.22
N THR A 19 4.77 1.69 13.31
CA THR A 19 3.69 0.88 13.89
C THR A 19 2.36 1.17 13.18
N ILE A 20 1.81 0.14 12.57
CA ILE A 20 0.45 0.13 12.02
C ILE A 20 -0.48 -0.33 13.13
N GLN A 21 -1.43 0.50 13.52
CA GLN A 21 -2.32 0.23 14.65
C GLN A 21 -3.37 -0.83 14.31
N SER A 22 -3.85 -1.54 15.32
CA SER A 22 -5.08 -2.34 15.19
C SER A 22 -6.23 -1.42 14.77
N GLY A 23 -7.04 -1.85 13.82
CA GLY A 23 -8.12 -1.05 13.24
C GLY A 23 -7.71 -0.21 12.02
N THR A 24 -6.42 -0.19 11.65
CA THR A 24 -5.99 0.42 10.38
C THR A 24 -6.61 -0.36 9.21
N LEU A 25 -7.20 0.36 8.26
CA LEU A 25 -7.73 -0.21 7.03
C LEU A 25 -6.69 -0.09 5.91
N SER A 26 -6.58 -1.11 5.08
CA SER A 26 -5.89 -1.04 3.79
C SER A 26 -6.85 -1.22 2.64
N ARG A 27 -6.62 -0.50 1.55
CA ARG A 27 -7.19 -0.80 0.23
C ARG A 27 -6.05 -0.98 -0.75
N GLU A 28 -6.03 -2.12 -1.41
CA GLU A 28 -4.94 -2.56 -2.25
C GLU A 28 -5.40 -2.67 -3.69
N TYR A 29 -4.71 -1.99 -4.60
CA TYR A 29 -5.00 -1.99 -6.02
C TYR A 29 -3.96 -2.81 -6.77
N TYR A 30 -4.42 -3.83 -7.49
CA TYR A 30 -3.61 -4.69 -8.33
C TYR A 30 -4.09 -4.61 -9.79
N TRP A 31 -3.20 -4.25 -10.70
CA TRP A 31 -3.45 -4.28 -12.14
C TRP A 31 -2.78 -5.51 -12.75
N LEU A 32 -3.51 -6.30 -13.53
CA LEU A 32 -3.00 -7.54 -14.12
C LEU A 32 -1.96 -7.30 -15.23
N ASP A 33 -1.82 -6.05 -15.69
CA ASP A 33 -0.95 -5.62 -16.78
C ASP A 33 0.13 -4.63 -16.34
N ARG A 34 0.23 -4.35 -15.02
CA ARG A 34 1.22 -3.39 -14.49
C ARG A 34 2.24 -4.07 -13.59
N TRP A 35 3.41 -3.50 -13.58
CA TRP A 35 4.54 -3.95 -12.77
C TRP A 35 4.60 -3.25 -11.42
N TYR A 36 3.45 -2.90 -10.87
CA TYR A 36 3.32 -2.36 -9.53
C TYR A 36 1.91 -2.57 -8.97
N ASN A 37 1.81 -2.47 -7.66
CA ASN A 37 0.56 -2.34 -6.94
C ASN A 37 0.63 -1.13 -6.00
N ILE A 38 -0.54 -0.65 -5.56
CA ILE A 38 -0.63 0.53 -4.69
C ILE A 38 -1.59 0.23 -3.56
N PHE A 39 -1.13 0.40 -2.33
CA PHE A 39 -1.90 0.27 -1.12
C PHE A 39 -2.19 1.65 -0.55
N ILE A 40 -3.38 1.84 -0.04
CA ILE A 40 -3.77 3.01 0.74
C ILE A 40 -4.05 2.55 2.16
N PHE A 41 -3.50 3.26 3.14
CA PHE A 41 -3.75 2.98 4.54
C PHE A 41 -4.50 4.14 5.19
N TRP A 42 -5.53 3.81 5.97
CA TRP A 42 -6.24 4.76 6.82
C TRP A 42 -6.13 4.33 8.27
N GLU A 43 -5.86 5.32 9.13
CA GLU A 43 -5.85 5.11 10.57
C GLU A 43 -7.23 4.71 11.09
N PRO A 44 -7.33 4.13 12.30
CA PRO A 44 -8.62 3.74 12.88
C PRO A 44 -9.63 4.89 13.00
N ASP A 45 -9.17 6.14 13.07
CA ASP A 45 -10.01 7.34 13.09
C ASP A 45 -10.50 7.78 11.70
N GLY A 46 -10.11 7.05 10.64
CA GLY A 46 -10.49 7.32 9.26
C GLY A 46 -9.58 8.32 8.53
N ASN A 47 -8.56 8.86 9.19
CA ASN A 47 -7.60 9.73 8.53
C ASN A 47 -6.67 8.96 7.62
N LEU A 48 -6.37 9.54 6.45
CA LEU A 48 -5.39 8.97 5.54
C LEU A 48 -4.01 8.92 6.22
N ARG A 49 -3.44 7.72 6.31
CA ARG A 49 -2.10 7.52 6.83
C ARG A 49 -1.05 7.75 5.75
N ASN A 50 -1.09 6.98 4.69
CA ASN A 50 -0.14 7.03 3.57
C ASN A 50 -0.61 6.13 2.42
N TRP A 51 0.07 6.26 1.28
CA TRP A 51 0.11 5.22 0.24
C TRP A 51 1.42 4.47 0.32
N TYR A 52 1.38 3.20 -0.03
CA TYR A 52 2.55 2.35 -0.17
C TYR A 52 2.49 1.65 -1.51
N CYS A 53 3.51 1.83 -2.33
CA CYS A 53 3.57 1.28 -3.67
C CYS A 53 4.70 0.26 -3.72
N ASN A 54 4.42 -0.92 -4.25
CA ASN A 54 5.42 -1.95 -4.48
C ASN A 54 5.62 -2.11 -5.97
N VAL A 55 6.87 -2.12 -6.43
CA VAL A 55 7.23 -2.56 -7.78
C VAL A 55 7.35 -4.07 -7.77
N GLY A 56 6.63 -4.73 -8.65
CA GLY A 56 6.60 -6.18 -8.76
C GLY A 56 6.19 -6.61 -10.16
N MET A 57 6.33 -7.88 -10.45
CA MET A 57 5.85 -8.42 -11.72
C MET A 57 4.31 -8.38 -11.75
N PRO A 58 3.71 -8.27 -12.96
CA PRO A 58 2.26 -8.30 -13.10
C PRO A 58 1.66 -9.49 -12.36
N PRO A 59 0.64 -9.27 -11.52
CA PRO A 59 0.04 -10.35 -10.75
C PRO A 59 -0.77 -11.30 -11.63
N SER A 60 -0.88 -12.55 -11.20
CA SER A 60 -1.86 -13.51 -11.71
C SER A 60 -2.99 -13.67 -10.70
N PHE A 61 -4.20 -13.90 -11.21
CA PHE A 61 -5.37 -14.19 -10.37
C PHE A 61 -6.12 -15.38 -10.94
N GLN A 62 -6.09 -16.49 -10.23
CA GLN A 62 -6.73 -17.75 -10.65
C GLN A 62 -7.36 -18.41 -9.43
N GLU A 63 -8.57 -18.92 -9.60
CA GLU A 63 -9.30 -19.68 -8.56
C GLU A 63 -9.38 -18.97 -7.19
N GLY A 64 -9.46 -17.62 -7.20
CA GLY A 64 -9.51 -16.84 -5.97
C GLY A 64 -8.16 -16.56 -5.31
N VAL A 65 -7.06 -16.98 -5.93
CA VAL A 65 -5.68 -16.76 -5.46
C VAL A 65 -5.03 -15.67 -6.30
N LEU A 66 -4.51 -14.64 -5.63
CA LEU A 66 -3.69 -13.58 -6.21
C LEU A 66 -2.23 -13.87 -5.89
N GLU A 67 -1.41 -13.97 -6.94
CA GLU A 67 0.03 -14.20 -6.80
C GLU A 67 0.80 -13.14 -7.59
N TYR A 68 1.87 -12.62 -7.02
CA TYR A 68 2.80 -11.73 -7.71
C TYR A 68 4.23 -11.90 -7.16
N VAL A 69 5.21 -11.47 -7.93
CA VAL A 69 6.62 -11.45 -7.52
C VAL A 69 6.98 -10.02 -7.16
N ASP A 70 7.34 -9.80 -5.91
CA ASP A 70 7.87 -8.54 -5.41
C ASP A 70 9.31 -8.36 -5.91
N LEU A 71 9.65 -7.16 -6.37
CA LEU A 71 11.00 -6.80 -6.83
C LEU A 71 11.74 -5.89 -5.83
N GLU A 72 11.23 -5.77 -4.61
CA GLU A 72 11.89 -5.07 -3.50
C GLU A 72 12.12 -3.56 -3.72
N ILE A 73 11.45 -2.94 -4.66
CA ILE A 73 11.46 -1.49 -4.81
C ILE A 73 10.12 -0.95 -4.33
N ASP A 74 10.17 -0.15 -3.27
CA ASP A 74 8.98 0.40 -2.66
C ASP A 74 8.98 1.93 -2.70
N ILE A 75 7.79 2.52 -2.67
CA ILE A 75 7.61 3.96 -2.51
C ILE A 75 6.63 4.21 -1.37
N LEU A 76 7.09 4.91 -0.35
CA LEU A 76 6.24 5.45 0.70
C LEU A 76 5.83 6.87 0.35
N VAL A 77 4.52 7.12 0.22
CA VAL A 77 3.95 8.42 -0.14
C VAL A 77 3.15 8.97 1.04
N ASN A 78 3.50 10.16 1.48
CA ASN A 78 2.82 10.86 2.58
C ASN A 78 1.51 11.52 2.11
N PRO A 79 0.61 11.90 3.02
CA PRO A 79 -0.63 12.60 2.66
C PRO A 79 -0.44 13.91 1.89
N ASP A 80 0.69 14.58 2.05
CA ASP A 80 1.04 15.79 1.29
C ASP A 80 1.63 15.51 -0.09
N LEU A 81 1.74 14.21 -0.46
CA LEU A 81 2.36 13.69 -1.69
C LEU A 81 3.88 13.84 -1.76
N THR A 82 4.55 14.21 -0.69
CA THR A 82 5.98 13.94 -0.58
C THR A 82 6.21 12.42 -0.52
N TYR A 83 7.29 11.95 -1.11
CA TYR A 83 7.54 10.50 -1.15
C TYR A 83 9.02 10.16 -0.98
N ARG A 84 9.27 8.91 -0.64
CA ARG A 84 10.60 8.31 -0.57
C ARG A 84 10.59 6.99 -1.29
N VAL A 85 11.58 6.79 -2.14
CA VAL A 85 11.88 5.47 -2.72
C VAL A 85 12.72 4.69 -1.72
N LEU A 86 12.35 3.45 -1.48
CA LEU A 86 12.96 2.56 -0.49
C LEU A 86 13.63 1.39 -1.22
N ASP A 87 14.63 0.83 -0.56
CA ASP A 87 15.23 -0.48 -0.88
C ASP A 87 15.87 -0.61 -2.29
N LEU A 88 16.20 0.51 -2.96
CA LEU A 88 16.90 0.47 -4.27
C LEU A 88 18.23 -0.28 -4.21
N ASP A 89 18.96 -0.19 -3.09
CA ASP A 89 20.22 -0.90 -2.90
C ASP A 89 19.98 -2.41 -2.73
N GLU A 90 18.91 -2.80 -2.02
CA GLU A 90 18.47 -4.19 -1.86
C GLU A 90 18.10 -4.79 -3.21
N PHE A 91 17.34 -4.06 -4.02
CA PHE A 91 17.03 -4.48 -5.40
C PHE A 91 18.29 -4.70 -6.24
N ALA A 92 19.25 -3.77 -6.18
CA ALA A 92 20.50 -3.87 -6.96
C ALA A 92 21.34 -5.09 -6.53
N GLU A 93 21.37 -5.41 -5.23
CA GLU A 93 22.04 -6.60 -4.70
C GLU A 93 21.32 -7.89 -5.10
N THR A 94 19.99 -7.91 -4.98
CA THR A 94 19.15 -9.05 -5.38
C THR A 94 19.27 -9.31 -6.87
N ALA A 95 19.20 -8.29 -7.72
CA ALA A 95 19.35 -8.38 -9.16
C ALA A 95 20.71 -9.00 -9.53
N LYS A 96 21.79 -8.60 -8.86
CA LYS A 96 23.14 -9.13 -9.06
C LYS A 96 23.26 -10.57 -8.56
N THR A 97 22.75 -10.86 -7.35
CA THR A 97 22.89 -12.16 -6.68
C THR A 97 22.16 -13.25 -7.45
N PHE A 98 20.96 -12.96 -7.92
CA PHE A 98 20.12 -13.91 -8.66
C PHE A 98 20.26 -13.78 -10.18
N ALA A 99 21.18 -12.93 -10.66
CA ALA A 99 21.39 -12.68 -12.09
C ALA A 99 20.07 -12.42 -12.82
N LEU A 100 19.28 -11.48 -12.30
CA LEU A 100 18.00 -11.14 -12.92
C LEU A 100 18.16 -10.80 -14.39
N PRO A 101 17.28 -11.26 -15.27
CA PRO A 101 17.28 -10.87 -16.66
C PRO A 101 17.21 -9.33 -16.80
N PHE A 102 18.04 -8.77 -17.69
CA PHE A 102 18.07 -7.32 -17.93
C PHE A 102 16.69 -6.71 -18.19
N GLN A 103 15.82 -7.45 -18.88
CA GLN A 103 14.45 -7.02 -19.17
C GLN A 103 13.60 -6.83 -17.91
N ILE A 104 13.83 -7.62 -16.85
CA ILE A 104 13.14 -7.46 -15.57
C ILE A 104 13.65 -6.22 -14.84
N GLU A 105 14.97 -6.00 -14.82
CA GLU A 105 15.56 -4.79 -14.23
C GLU A 105 15.08 -3.52 -14.95
N GLU A 106 15.03 -3.54 -16.28
CA GLU A 106 14.53 -2.44 -17.08
C GLU A 106 13.06 -2.14 -16.76
N LYS A 107 12.22 -3.18 -16.73
CA LYS A 107 10.80 -3.05 -16.37
C LYS A 107 10.58 -2.52 -14.95
N ALA A 108 11.37 -2.96 -13.98
CA ALA A 108 11.31 -2.45 -12.62
C ALA A 108 11.61 -0.95 -12.57
N ARG A 109 12.65 -0.49 -13.28
CA ARG A 109 13.02 0.93 -13.36
C ARG A 109 11.98 1.77 -14.11
N GLU A 110 11.42 1.26 -15.21
CA GLU A 110 10.33 1.90 -15.93
C GLU A 110 9.11 2.08 -15.03
N SER A 111 8.77 1.05 -14.25
CA SER A 111 7.63 1.07 -13.34
C SER A 111 7.82 2.02 -12.17
N LEU A 112 9.03 2.10 -11.63
CA LEU A 112 9.38 3.12 -10.65
C LEU A 112 9.15 4.53 -11.22
N ALA A 113 9.67 4.81 -12.42
CA ALA A 113 9.49 6.10 -13.07
C ALA A 113 8.01 6.41 -13.38
N GLU A 114 7.23 5.41 -13.78
CA GLU A 114 5.77 5.56 -13.96
C GLU A 114 5.06 5.94 -12.66
N LEU A 115 5.40 5.27 -11.55
CA LEU A 115 4.84 5.57 -10.22
C LEU A 115 5.19 7.00 -9.78
N GLU A 116 6.44 7.43 -9.92
CA GLU A 116 6.86 8.80 -9.58
C GLU A 116 6.10 9.85 -10.40
N GLN A 117 5.90 9.61 -11.70
CA GLN A 117 5.06 10.48 -12.53
C GLN A 117 3.60 10.47 -12.09
N LEU A 118 3.07 9.29 -11.71
CA LEU A 118 1.70 9.15 -11.25
C LEU A 118 1.45 9.93 -9.95
N ILE A 119 2.39 9.88 -9.01
CA ILE A 119 2.36 10.67 -7.77
C ILE A 119 2.40 12.17 -8.10
N THR A 120 3.35 12.59 -8.93
CA THR A 120 3.57 14.00 -9.29
C THR A 120 2.34 14.63 -9.96
N ARG A 121 1.69 13.89 -10.88
CA ARG A 121 0.48 14.36 -11.57
C ARG A 121 -0.81 14.14 -10.77
N ARG A 122 -0.71 13.61 -9.56
CA ARG A 122 -1.85 13.27 -8.69
C ARG A 122 -2.85 12.33 -9.37
N GLY A 123 -2.33 11.35 -10.13
CA GLY A 123 -3.16 10.36 -10.80
C GLY A 123 -3.83 9.41 -9.82
N PHE A 124 -4.80 8.63 -10.30
CA PHE A 124 -5.45 7.60 -9.49
C PHE A 124 -4.42 6.56 -9.03
N PRO A 125 -4.38 6.13 -7.74
CA PRO A 125 -5.34 6.43 -6.67
C PRO A 125 -4.90 7.56 -5.71
N PHE A 126 -3.90 8.38 -6.04
CA PHE A 126 -3.34 9.40 -5.14
C PHE A 126 -4.28 10.58 -4.83
N LEU A 127 -5.43 10.67 -5.49
CA LEU A 127 -6.53 11.58 -5.11
C LEU A 127 -7.53 10.95 -4.14
N ASN A 128 -7.48 9.63 -3.96
CA ASN A 128 -8.38 8.91 -3.06
C ASN A 128 -7.90 9.06 -1.62
N ARG A 129 -8.40 10.08 -0.95
CA ARG A 129 -8.04 10.41 0.44
C ARG A 129 -9.12 9.98 1.42
N GLU A 130 -10.36 9.91 0.95
CA GLU A 130 -11.50 9.58 1.79
C GLU A 130 -11.52 8.10 2.12
N PHE A 131 -11.85 7.83 3.35
CA PHE A 131 -12.09 6.48 3.82
C PHE A 131 -13.26 5.87 3.05
N PRO A 132 -13.08 4.67 2.46
CA PRO A 132 -14.14 4.05 1.66
C PRO A 132 -15.36 3.72 2.53
N PRO A 133 -16.54 4.31 2.24
CA PRO A 133 -17.74 4.09 3.06
C PRO A 133 -18.18 2.62 3.10
N GLU A 134 -17.97 1.88 2.03
CA GLU A 134 -18.28 0.45 1.91
C GLU A 134 -17.42 -0.43 2.84
N SER A 135 -16.23 0.02 3.18
CA SER A 135 -15.31 -0.72 4.05
C SER A 135 -15.64 -0.57 5.54
N ARG A 136 -16.59 0.31 5.89
CA ARG A 136 -17.05 0.46 7.28
C ARG A 136 -17.66 -0.83 7.85
N SER A 137 -18.16 -1.71 6.99
CA SER A 137 -18.68 -3.03 7.39
C SER A 137 -17.61 -3.98 7.92
N LEU A 138 -16.33 -3.72 7.61
CA LEU A 138 -15.19 -4.48 8.11
C LEU A 138 -14.87 -4.14 9.58
N TYR A 139 -15.33 -2.98 10.08
CA TYR A 139 -15.12 -2.61 11.47
C TYR A 139 -16.10 -3.36 12.38
N PRO A 140 -15.60 -4.05 13.43
CA PRO A 140 -16.49 -4.58 14.46
C PRO A 140 -17.28 -3.42 15.09
N GLN A 141 -18.58 -3.55 15.15
CA GLN A 141 -19.55 -2.54 15.65
C GLN A 141 -19.26 -2.03 17.08
N ASN A 142 -18.27 -2.62 17.77
CA ASN A 142 -17.97 -2.37 19.18
C ASN A 142 -16.83 -1.36 19.43
N ILE A 143 -16.20 -0.77 18.42
CA ILE A 143 -15.12 0.23 18.65
C ILE A 143 -15.67 1.64 18.83
N ALA A 144 -16.92 1.91 18.48
CA ALA A 144 -17.54 3.23 18.53
C ALA A 144 -18.22 3.60 19.87
N ALA A 145 -18.03 2.84 20.94
CA ALA A 145 -18.79 3.03 22.19
C ALA A 145 -17.93 3.23 23.45
N ASN A 146 -16.76 3.85 23.34
CA ASN A 146 -15.99 4.25 24.52
C ASN A 146 -15.47 5.70 24.40
N ASP A 147 -16.40 6.62 24.17
CA ASP A 147 -16.18 8.03 24.56
C ASP A 147 -17.52 8.60 25.00
N ASP A 148 -17.50 9.03 26.22
CA ASP A 148 -18.46 9.87 26.92
C ASP A 148 -19.35 9.20 27.97
N THR A 149 -18.74 8.89 29.12
CA THR A 149 -19.43 9.08 30.42
C THR A 149 -18.39 9.36 31.50
N GLY A 150 -18.13 10.60 31.74
CA GLY A 150 -17.25 11.05 32.82
C GLY A 150 -17.47 12.53 33.19
N ALA A 151 -18.72 12.96 33.13
CA ALA A 151 -19.08 14.22 33.78
C ALA A 151 -20.08 13.92 34.90
N GLY A 152 -19.65 14.12 36.12
CA GLY A 152 -20.61 14.08 37.22
C GLY A 152 -20.01 14.06 38.60
N LEU A 153 -19.91 15.23 39.20
CA LEU A 153 -19.80 15.65 40.61
C LEU A 153 -18.43 15.99 41.12
#